data_e38a912697ccc065a0c15e1fef79c8c1
#
_entry.id   e38a912697ccc065a0c15e1fef79c8c1
#
_cell.length_a   1.000
_cell.length_b   1.000
_cell.length_c   1.000
_cell.angle_alpha   90.00
_cell.angle_beta   90.00
_cell.angle_gamma   90.00
#
_symmetry.space_group_name_H-M   'P 1'
#
loop_
_entity.id
_entity.type
_entity.pdbx_description
1 polymer ?
#
loop_
_entity_poly.entity_id
_entity_poly.type
_entity_poly.pdbx_seq_one_letter_code
_entity_poly.pdbx_strand_id
1 'polypeptide(L)'
;MGGKKIHSLNVVRTAFEIINLKTGKNPVEILVRAVENSAPNEDTTRIVYGGTVYHVSVDVAPLRRVDLALRFIADGVKDATFSNPKPIEEYLAEHLILSANNDTTSPSIKKKNELERVAQASR
;
A
#
# COMPACT_ATOMS: atom_id res chain seq x y z
N MET A 1 12.28 -5.45 8.19
CA MET A 1 13.39 -4.52 8.45
C MET A 1 13.30 -3.84 9.83
N GLY A 2 12.72 -4.51 10.78
CA GLY A 2 12.46 -3.96 12.11
C GLY A 2 13.71 -3.40 12.78
N GLY A 3 13.70 -2.14 13.14
CA GLY A 3 14.77 -1.46 13.86
C GLY A 3 15.94 -0.94 13.05
N LYS A 4 16.01 -1.23 11.75
CA LYS A 4 17.11 -0.73 10.88
C LYS A 4 16.71 0.55 10.16
N LYS A 5 16.53 1.62 10.91
CA LYS A 5 16.03 2.89 10.39
C LYS A 5 16.91 3.48 9.29
N ILE A 6 18.24 3.49 9.47
CA ILE A 6 19.15 4.06 8.48
C ILE A 6 19.11 3.27 7.18
N HIS A 7 19.08 1.94 7.28
CA HIS A 7 18.97 1.07 6.12
C HIS A 7 17.67 1.33 5.36
N SER A 8 16.54 1.43 6.08
CA SER A 8 15.24 1.72 5.47
C SER A 8 15.22 3.06 4.76
N LEU A 9 15.82 4.09 5.36
CA LEU A 9 15.92 5.43 4.73
C LEU A 9 16.74 5.38 3.44
N ASN A 10 17.83 4.62 3.42
CA ASN A 10 18.65 4.47 2.22
C ASN A 10 17.91 3.73 1.12
N VAL A 11 17.13 2.71 1.47
CA VAL A 11 16.28 2.00 0.51
C VAL A 11 15.28 2.95 -0.15
N VAL A 12 14.60 3.77 0.63
CA VAL A 12 13.61 4.74 0.12
C VAL A 12 14.29 5.78 -0.76
N ARG A 13 15.44 6.31 -0.35
CA ARG A 13 16.20 7.28 -1.14
C ARG A 13 16.56 6.71 -2.51
N THR A 14 17.12 5.50 -2.54
CA THR A 14 17.53 4.84 -3.79
C THR A 14 16.31 4.56 -4.67
N ALA A 15 15.19 4.14 -4.08
CA ALA A 15 13.95 3.93 -4.82
C ALA A 15 13.46 5.23 -5.46
N PHE A 16 13.56 6.36 -4.76
CA PHE A 16 13.18 7.66 -5.31
C PHE A 16 14.09 8.07 -6.48
N GLU A 17 15.38 7.79 -6.40
CA GLU A 17 16.30 8.03 -7.51
C GLU A 17 15.90 7.21 -8.74
N ILE A 18 15.55 5.94 -8.54
CA ILE A 18 15.10 5.05 -9.61
C ILE A 18 13.80 5.57 -10.25
N ILE A 19 12.86 6.02 -9.44
CA ILE A 19 11.59 6.59 -9.92
C ILE A 19 11.86 7.82 -10.80
N ASN A 20 12.73 8.71 -10.35
CA ASN A 20 13.08 9.91 -11.12
C ASN A 20 13.71 9.54 -12.47
N LEU A 21 14.61 8.56 -12.48
CA LEU A 21 15.25 8.10 -13.71
C LEU A 21 14.27 7.45 -14.68
N LYS A 22 13.32 6.68 -14.19
CA LYS A 22 12.35 5.95 -15.03
C LYS A 22 11.22 6.82 -15.54
N THR A 23 10.71 7.73 -14.72
CA THR A 23 9.51 8.52 -15.03
C THR A 23 9.82 9.97 -15.41
N GLY A 24 10.96 10.49 -15.00
CA GLY A 24 11.30 11.91 -15.14
C GLY A 24 10.48 12.83 -14.26
N LYS A 25 9.68 12.28 -13.35
CA LYS A 25 8.80 13.03 -12.46
C LYS A 25 9.37 13.09 -11.06
N ASN A 26 8.86 14.04 -10.25
CA ASN A 26 9.23 14.13 -8.85
C ASN A 26 8.78 12.88 -8.08
N PRO A 27 9.71 12.14 -7.43
CA PRO A 27 9.36 10.93 -6.69
C PRO A 27 8.34 11.16 -5.58
N VAL A 28 8.32 12.34 -4.97
CA VAL A 28 7.37 12.67 -3.92
C VAL A 28 5.94 12.71 -4.47
N GLU A 29 5.74 13.25 -5.67
CA GLU A 29 4.43 13.22 -6.33
C GLU A 29 3.98 11.79 -6.61
N ILE A 30 4.89 10.95 -7.08
CA ILE A 30 4.59 9.53 -7.32
C ILE A 30 4.21 8.83 -6.01
N LEU A 31 4.93 9.09 -4.94
CA LEU A 31 4.62 8.55 -3.62
C LEU A 31 3.22 8.97 -3.14
N VAL A 32 2.90 10.26 -3.25
CA VAL A 32 1.60 10.78 -2.82
C VAL A 32 0.47 10.13 -3.60
N ARG A 33 0.61 10.02 -4.91
CA ARG A 33 -0.40 9.34 -5.75
C ARG A 33 -0.53 7.87 -5.41
N ALA A 34 0.59 7.19 -5.16
CA ALA A 34 0.58 5.78 -4.78
C ALA A 34 -0.17 5.58 -3.46
N VAL A 35 0.06 6.44 -2.48
CA VAL A 35 -0.63 6.40 -1.18
C VAL A 35 -2.13 6.67 -1.37
N GLU A 36 -2.49 7.69 -2.12
CA GLU A 36 -3.89 8.02 -2.39
C GLU A 36 -4.63 6.86 -3.07
N ASN A 37 -4.00 6.25 -4.08
CA ASN A 37 -4.62 5.16 -4.83
C ASN A 37 -4.66 3.84 -4.06
N SER A 38 -3.75 3.65 -3.11
CA SER A 38 -3.68 2.43 -2.29
C SER A 38 -4.50 2.52 -1.01
N ALA A 39 -4.99 3.71 -0.64
CA ALA A 39 -5.73 3.92 0.59
C ALA A 39 -7.18 3.47 0.43
N PRO A 40 -7.67 2.53 1.27
CA PRO A 40 -9.06 2.12 1.21
C PRO A 40 -9.98 3.19 1.80
N ASN A 41 -11.15 3.36 1.20
CA ASN A 41 -12.16 4.29 1.72
C ASN A 41 -13.02 3.64 2.80
N GLU A 42 -13.22 2.32 2.71
CA GLU A 42 -14.09 1.57 3.60
C GLU A 42 -13.38 0.33 4.15
N ASP A 43 -13.75 -0.05 5.35
CA ASP A 43 -13.28 -1.26 6.02
C ASP A 43 -14.46 -1.87 6.76
N THR A 44 -14.26 -3.03 7.38
CA THR A 44 -15.29 -3.68 8.21
C THR A 44 -14.89 -3.64 9.67
N THR A 45 -15.88 -3.45 10.53
CA THR A 45 -15.71 -3.54 11.98
C THR A 45 -16.50 -4.73 12.49
N ARG A 46 -15.87 -5.53 13.34
CA ARG A 46 -16.55 -6.63 14.01
C ARG A 46 -17.39 -6.08 15.17
N ILE A 47 -18.68 -6.41 15.14
CA ILE A 47 -19.58 -6.07 16.23
C ILE A 47 -20.16 -7.38 16.77
N VAL A 48 -20.04 -7.60 18.09
CA VAL A 48 -20.64 -8.76 18.76
C VAL A 48 -21.96 -8.31 19.36
N TYR A 49 -23.04 -8.94 18.95
CA TYR A 49 -24.38 -8.61 19.39
C TYR A 49 -25.17 -9.90 19.66
N GLY A 50 -25.57 -10.09 20.91
CA GLY A 50 -26.34 -11.29 21.28
C GLY A 50 -25.61 -12.61 21.00
N GLY A 51 -24.29 -12.64 21.15
CA GLY A 51 -23.48 -13.83 20.88
C GLY A 51 -23.17 -14.08 19.40
N THR A 52 -23.67 -13.23 18.50
CA THR A 52 -23.41 -13.32 17.06
C THR A 52 -22.44 -12.23 16.65
N VAL A 53 -21.49 -12.56 15.77
CA VAL A 53 -20.51 -11.61 15.24
C VAL A 53 -21.01 -11.06 13.90
N TYR A 54 -21.11 -9.75 13.81
CA TYR A 54 -21.48 -9.07 12.57
C TYR A 54 -20.30 -8.24 12.06
N HIS A 55 -20.16 -8.18 10.74
CA HIS A 55 -19.21 -7.29 10.09
C HIS A 55 -19.97 -6.11 9.52
N VAL A 56 -19.63 -4.91 9.97
CA VAL A 56 -20.29 -3.68 9.53
C VAL A 56 -19.31 -2.84 8.75
N SER A 57 -19.74 -2.33 7.59
CA SER A 57 -18.95 -1.42 6.78
C SER A 57 -18.84 -0.07 7.47
N VAL A 58 -17.62 0.46 7.57
CA VAL A 58 -17.34 1.77 8.16
C VAL A 58 -16.39 2.54 7.27
N ASP A 59 -16.51 3.87 7.28
CA ASP A 59 -15.55 4.73 6.60
C ASP A 59 -14.23 4.72 7.36
N VAL A 60 -13.13 4.69 6.62
CA VAL A 60 -11.79 4.69 7.21
C VAL A 60 -11.36 6.13 7.50
N ALA A 61 -10.90 6.39 8.74
CA ALA A 61 -10.39 7.70 9.13
C ALA A 61 -9.16 8.08 8.28
N PRO A 62 -8.97 9.38 7.97
CA PRO A 62 -7.87 9.80 7.10
C PRO A 62 -6.48 9.32 7.52
N LEU A 63 -6.17 9.38 8.81
CA LEU A 63 -4.88 8.93 9.31
C LEU A 63 -4.70 7.42 9.11
N ARG A 64 -5.73 6.64 9.38
CA ARG A 64 -5.71 5.20 9.18
C ARG A 64 -5.59 4.83 7.69
N ARG A 65 -6.18 5.64 6.81
CA ARG A 65 -6.06 5.44 5.36
C ARG A 65 -4.59 5.51 4.91
N VAL A 66 -3.86 6.50 5.41
CA VAL A 66 -2.43 6.64 5.10
C VAL A 66 -1.65 5.46 5.65
N ASP A 67 -1.89 5.08 6.90
CA ASP A 67 -1.21 3.94 7.54
C ASP A 67 -1.47 2.63 6.78
N LEU A 68 -2.70 2.37 6.38
CA LEU A 68 -3.05 1.17 5.62
C LEU A 68 -2.41 1.17 4.23
N ALA A 69 -2.40 2.33 3.55
CA ALA A 69 -1.77 2.44 2.24
C ALA A 69 -0.28 2.13 2.30
N LEU A 70 0.42 2.72 3.27
CA LEU A 70 1.85 2.47 3.46
C LEU A 70 2.13 1.01 3.80
N ARG A 71 1.30 0.40 4.64
CA ARG A 71 1.42 -1.01 4.99
C ARG A 71 1.21 -1.91 3.78
N PHE A 72 0.20 -1.65 2.96
CA PHE A 72 -0.07 -2.44 1.77
C PHE A 72 1.06 -2.35 0.76
N ILE A 73 1.64 -1.17 0.57
CA ILE A 73 2.80 -0.97 -0.30
C ILE A 73 4.01 -1.74 0.24
N ALA A 74 4.31 -1.60 1.52
CA ALA A 74 5.45 -2.27 2.14
C ALA A 74 5.33 -3.80 2.10
N ASP A 75 4.16 -4.33 2.41
CA ASP A 75 3.94 -5.78 2.38
C ASP A 75 4.03 -6.34 0.96
N GLY A 76 3.49 -5.63 -0.02
CA GLY A 76 3.58 -6.02 -1.43
C GLY A 76 5.03 -6.07 -1.92
N VAL A 77 5.83 -5.07 -1.57
CA VAL A 77 7.25 -5.01 -1.92
C VAL A 77 8.02 -6.14 -1.24
N LYS A 78 7.76 -6.36 0.05
CA LYS A 78 8.41 -7.41 0.83
C LYS A 78 8.14 -8.80 0.23
N ASP A 79 6.89 -9.07 -0.12
CA ASP A 79 6.51 -10.33 -0.75
C ASP A 79 7.17 -10.49 -2.13
N ALA A 80 7.25 -9.43 -2.91
CA ALA A 80 7.86 -9.45 -4.22
C ALA A 80 9.38 -9.70 -4.16
N THR A 81 10.05 -9.25 -3.09
CA THR A 81 11.50 -9.45 -2.95
C THR A 81 11.85 -10.84 -2.46
N PHE A 82 10.90 -11.57 -1.92
CA PHE A 82 11.14 -12.92 -1.41
C PHE A 82 11.51 -13.87 -2.57
N SER A 83 12.69 -14.46 -2.50
CA SER A 83 13.21 -15.40 -3.51
C SER A 83 13.46 -14.79 -4.90
N ASN A 84 13.48 -13.47 -5.03
CA ASN A 84 13.77 -12.80 -6.30
C ASN A 84 15.14 -12.15 -6.28
N PRO A 85 15.84 -12.10 -7.43
CA PRO A 85 17.22 -11.59 -7.48
C PRO A 85 17.36 -10.08 -7.49
N LYS A 86 16.29 -9.33 -7.77
CA LYS A 86 16.37 -7.88 -7.83
C LYS A 86 16.47 -7.26 -6.44
N PRO A 87 17.17 -6.12 -6.29
CA PRO A 87 17.19 -5.39 -5.02
C PRO A 87 15.81 -4.88 -4.62
N ILE A 88 15.59 -4.75 -3.31
CA ILE A 88 14.31 -4.26 -2.76
C ILE A 88 13.98 -2.84 -3.27
N GLU A 89 14.99 -2.02 -3.51
CA GLU A 89 14.82 -0.66 -4.01
C GLU A 89 14.13 -0.63 -5.38
N GLU A 90 14.47 -1.56 -6.25
CA GLU A 90 13.83 -1.66 -7.57
C GLU A 90 12.36 -2.07 -7.46
N TYR A 91 12.05 -3.04 -6.59
CA TYR A 91 10.66 -3.46 -6.36
C TYR A 91 9.83 -2.33 -5.75
N LEU A 92 10.41 -1.59 -4.80
CA LEU A 92 9.72 -0.46 -4.19
C LEU A 92 9.40 0.60 -5.25
N ALA A 93 10.37 0.94 -6.09
CA ALA A 93 10.17 1.91 -7.17
C ALA A 93 9.09 1.44 -8.15
N GLU A 94 9.13 0.19 -8.58
CA GLU A 94 8.14 -0.38 -9.49
C GLU A 94 6.73 -0.35 -8.88
N HIS A 95 6.58 -0.78 -7.62
CA HIS A 95 5.29 -0.80 -6.95
C HIS A 95 4.73 0.60 -6.73
N LEU A 96 5.57 1.58 -6.41
CA LEU A 96 5.12 2.97 -6.28
C LEU A 96 4.63 3.52 -7.61
N ILE A 97 5.34 3.23 -8.70
CA ILE A 97 4.93 3.68 -10.04
C ILE A 97 3.59 3.04 -10.44
N LEU A 98 3.46 1.73 -10.25
CA LEU A 98 2.22 1.01 -10.57
C LEU A 98 1.04 1.54 -9.75
N SER A 99 1.25 1.75 -8.45
CA SER A 99 0.19 2.26 -7.57
C SER A 99 -0.20 3.70 -7.93
N ALA A 100 0.78 4.53 -8.29
CA ALA A 100 0.51 5.91 -8.72
C ALA A 100 -0.32 5.96 -10.00
N ASN A 101 -0.16 4.96 -10.89
CA ASN A 101 -0.93 4.84 -12.11
C ASN A 101 -2.27 4.10 -11.91
N ASN A 102 -2.58 3.74 -10.67
CA ASN A 102 -3.79 2.97 -10.31
C ASN A 102 -3.89 1.65 -11.08
N ASP A 103 -2.75 1.00 -11.28
CA ASP A 103 -2.69 -0.27 -12.00
C ASP A 103 -3.11 -1.41 -11.09
N THR A 104 -4.09 -2.20 -11.53
CA THR A 104 -4.63 -3.31 -10.74
C THR A 104 -3.64 -4.45 -10.54
N THR A 105 -2.53 -4.48 -11.26
CA THR A 105 -1.47 -5.47 -11.02
C THR A 105 -0.64 -5.15 -9.77
N SER A 106 -0.73 -3.93 -9.24
CA SER A 106 -0.05 -3.56 -8.00
C SER A 106 -0.66 -4.31 -6.81
N PRO A 107 0.16 -4.96 -5.97
CA PRO A 107 -0.35 -5.65 -4.78
C PRO A 107 -1.12 -4.75 -3.83
N SER A 108 -0.71 -3.49 -3.66
CA SER A 108 -1.41 -2.56 -2.78
C SER A 108 -2.80 -2.20 -3.30
N ILE A 109 -2.94 -2.00 -4.62
CA ILE A 109 -4.24 -1.72 -5.24
C ILE A 109 -5.15 -2.95 -5.13
N LYS A 110 -4.62 -4.15 -5.31
CA LYS A 110 -5.38 -5.40 -5.12
C LYS A 110 -5.91 -5.51 -3.69
N LYS A 111 -5.07 -5.23 -2.70
CA LYS A 111 -5.47 -5.25 -1.28
C LYS A 111 -6.56 -4.24 -0.98
N LYS A 112 -6.41 -3.02 -1.49
CA LYS A 112 -7.42 -1.97 -1.35
C LYS A 112 -8.76 -2.41 -1.93
N ASN A 113 -8.75 -2.92 -3.17
CA ASN A 113 -9.97 -3.34 -3.84
C ASN A 113 -10.65 -4.50 -3.14
N GLU A 114 -9.87 -5.46 -2.63
CA GLU A 114 -10.41 -6.58 -1.85
C GLU A 114 -11.07 -6.10 -0.57
N LEU A 115 -10.42 -5.21 0.17
CA LEU A 115 -10.94 -4.66 1.42
C LEU A 115 -12.25 -3.90 1.19
N GLU A 116 -12.30 -3.06 0.16
CA GLU A 116 -13.51 -2.31 -0.19
C GLU A 116 -14.64 -3.24 -0.67
N ARG A 117 -14.30 -4.29 -1.40
CA ARG A 117 -15.29 -5.28 -1.84
C ARG A 117 -15.93 -6.01 -0.65
N VAL A 118 -15.11 -6.40 0.33
CA VAL A 118 -15.62 -7.03 1.56
C VAL A 118 -16.49 -6.05 2.34
N ALA A 119 -16.08 -4.79 2.43
CA ALA A 119 -16.87 -3.75 3.09
C ALA A 119 -18.23 -3.54 2.42
N GLN A 120 -18.28 -3.53 1.08
CA GLN A 120 -19.53 -3.43 0.33
C GLN A 120 -20.44 -4.62 0.59
N ALA A 121 -19.89 -5.82 0.68
CA ALA A 121 -20.66 -7.02 0.96
C ALA A 121 -21.25 -7.03 2.38
N SER A 122 -20.72 -6.21 3.28
CA SER A 122 -21.17 -6.11 4.68
C SER A 122 -22.19 -5.00 4.93
N ARG A 123 -22.60 -4.31 3.89
CA ARG A 123 -23.63 -3.27 3.99
C ARG A 123 -25.02 -3.83 4.16
#